data_2dd431bb12abed0c4cfe7343d5346cdb
#
_entry.id   2dd431bb12abed0c4cfe7343d5346cdb
#
_cell.length_a   1.000
_cell.length_b   1.000
_cell.length_c   1.000
_cell.angle_alpha   90.00
_cell.angle_beta   90.00
_cell.angle_gamma   90.00
#
_symmetry.space_group_name_H-M   'P 1'
#
loop_
_entity.id
_entity.type
_entity.pdbx_description
1 polymer ?
#
loop_
_entity_poly.entity_id
_entity_poly.type
_entity_poly.pdbx_seq_one_letter_code
_entity_poly.pdbx_strand_id
1 'polypeptide(L)'
;MVDYTEGSGRQYHTGVGPQDIGKYVILPGDPKRCAKIAEFLTDAKQVADNREFTTYTGTLDGVRVSVTSTGIGGPSAAIAIEELSKCGAHTFLRVGTCGGMQENILGGDLVIADGAIRMEGTSREYAPVEYPAVPDFTVTTALVQAAKKRGIRHHVGVVQSKDSFFGQHEPQVMPVSYELTQKWQAWLRMGCLASEMESAALFIAGSFLHVRVGACFLVLANQERQKRGLPNVQVHDTTQAIATTVDAIRLLIQEDKDADRL
;
A
#
# COMPACT_ATOMS: atom_id res chain seq x y z
N MET A 1 13.16 -22.23 12.91
CA MET A 1 12.17 -21.15 12.77
C MET A 1 11.00 -21.51 13.68
N VAL A 2 10.50 -20.57 14.47
CA VAL A 2 9.35 -20.84 15.36
C VAL A 2 8.12 -21.04 14.50
N ASP A 3 7.37 -22.11 14.74
CA ASP A 3 6.09 -22.35 14.07
C ASP A 3 4.97 -21.63 14.83
N TYR A 4 4.53 -20.50 14.31
CA TYR A 4 3.39 -19.74 14.85
C TYR A 4 2.03 -20.26 14.36
N THR A 5 1.99 -21.32 13.55
CA THR A 5 0.72 -21.92 13.08
C THR A 5 0.06 -22.82 14.12
N GLU A 6 0.77 -23.11 15.22
CA GLU A 6 0.31 -24.03 16.26
C GLU A 6 -0.14 -25.41 15.70
N GLY A 7 0.49 -25.82 14.59
CA GLY A 7 0.14 -27.08 13.90
C GLY A 7 -1.14 -27.03 13.07
N SER A 8 -1.84 -25.90 13.01
CA SER A 8 -3.06 -25.74 12.21
C SER A 8 -2.80 -25.58 10.70
N GLY A 9 -1.57 -25.25 10.32
CA GLY A 9 -1.19 -24.87 8.97
C GLY A 9 -1.71 -23.48 8.54
N ARG A 10 -2.32 -22.73 9.47
CA ARG A 10 -2.82 -21.37 9.25
C ARG A 10 -1.93 -20.36 9.96
N GLN A 11 -1.70 -19.22 9.33
CA GLN A 11 -0.91 -18.14 9.91
C GLN A 11 -1.63 -17.53 11.12
N TYR A 12 -0.88 -17.19 12.16
CA TYR A 12 -1.42 -16.78 13.46
C TYR A 12 -2.25 -15.50 13.41
N HIS A 13 -1.77 -14.47 12.67
CA HIS A 13 -2.46 -13.18 12.64
C HIS A 13 -3.50 -13.11 11.52
N THR A 14 -3.14 -13.51 10.31
CA THR A 14 -4.04 -13.41 9.15
C THR A 14 -5.07 -14.54 9.08
N GLY A 15 -4.84 -15.65 9.78
CA GLY A 15 -5.73 -16.80 9.79
C GLY A 15 -5.81 -17.56 8.47
N VAL A 16 -4.93 -17.29 7.51
CA VAL A 16 -4.91 -17.94 6.19
C VAL A 16 -3.88 -19.07 6.11
N GLY A 17 -4.10 -20.00 5.21
CA GLY A 17 -3.14 -21.03 4.82
C GLY A 17 -2.77 -20.94 3.34
N PRO A 18 -1.78 -21.74 2.87
CA PRO A 18 -1.34 -21.70 1.46
C PRO A 18 -2.47 -21.97 0.45
N GLN A 19 -3.44 -22.78 0.81
CA GLN A 19 -4.60 -23.08 -0.04
C GLN A 19 -5.57 -21.90 -0.19
N ASP A 20 -5.49 -20.89 0.69
CA ASP A 20 -6.42 -19.78 0.71
C ASP A 20 -5.94 -18.60 -0.14
N ILE A 21 -4.63 -18.51 -0.44
CA ILE A 21 -3.98 -17.32 -0.98
C ILE A 21 -3.58 -17.50 -2.46
N GLY A 22 -3.77 -16.44 -3.25
CA GLY A 22 -3.25 -16.32 -4.61
C GLY A 22 -1.83 -15.75 -4.64
N LYS A 23 -1.16 -15.87 -5.80
CA LYS A 23 0.19 -15.33 -6.02
C LYS A 23 0.23 -13.79 -5.97
N TYR A 24 -0.86 -13.13 -6.32
CA TYR A 24 -1.04 -11.66 -6.30
C TYR A 24 -1.98 -11.28 -5.17
N VAL A 25 -1.60 -10.27 -4.41
CA VAL A 25 -2.41 -9.80 -3.29
C VAL A 25 -2.58 -8.28 -3.33
N ILE A 26 -3.83 -7.82 -3.24
CA ILE A 26 -4.16 -6.41 -3.03
C ILE A 26 -4.25 -6.16 -1.53
N LEU A 27 -3.57 -5.10 -1.07
CA LEU A 27 -3.48 -4.73 0.34
C LEU A 27 -4.17 -3.39 0.62
N PRO A 28 -5.50 -3.34 0.88
CA PRO A 28 -6.14 -2.16 1.46
C PRO A 28 -5.80 -2.05 2.96
N GLY A 29 -5.87 -0.86 3.54
CA GLY A 29 -5.76 -0.70 5.00
C GLY A 29 -7.04 -1.10 5.72
N ASP A 30 -8.19 -0.61 5.25
CA ASP A 30 -9.50 -0.82 5.86
C ASP A 30 -10.10 -2.18 5.47
N PRO A 31 -10.46 -3.05 6.44
CA PRO A 31 -11.14 -4.34 6.20
C PRO A 31 -12.41 -4.21 5.33
N LYS A 32 -13.16 -3.13 5.49
CA LYS A 32 -14.39 -2.89 4.72
C LYS A 32 -14.15 -2.70 3.23
N ARG A 33 -12.93 -2.35 2.81
CA ARG A 33 -12.57 -2.27 1.39
C ARG A 33 -12.32 -3.62 0.75
N CYS A 34 -12.03 -4.66 1.53
CA CYS A 34 -11.77 -5.99 0.97
C CYS A 34 -12.95 -6.51 0.15
N ALA A 35 -14.18 -6.40 0.65
CA ALA A 35 -15.38 -6.81 -0.07
C ALA A 35 -15.56 -6.02 -1.39
N LYS A 36 -15.38 -4.69 -1.37
CA LYS A 36 -15.46 -3.85 -2.58
C LYS A 36 -14.42 -4.22 -3.63
N ILE A 37 -13.21 -4.56 -3.21
CA ILE A 37 -12.15 -4.98 -4.14
C ILE A 37 -12.47 -6.38 -4.67
N ALA A 38 -13.00 -7.26 -3.83
CA ALA A 38 -13.40 -8.61 -4.22
C ALA A 38 -14.48 -8.64 -5.31
N GLU A 39 -15.31 -7.59 -5.43
CA GLU A 39 -16.29 -7.46 -6.54
C GLU A 39 -15.65 -7.43 -7.94
N PHE A 40 -14.37 -7.11 -8.04
CA PHE A 40 -13.60 -7.13 -9.29
C PHE A 40 -13.07 -8.54 -9.64
N LEU A 41 -13.17 -9.50 -8.74
CA LEU A 41 -12.70 -10.86 -8.90
C LEU A 41 -13.87 -11.82 -9.21
N THR A 42 -13.63 -12.82 -10.05
CA THR A 42 -14.61 -13.86 -10.31
C THR A 42 -14.59 -14.88 -9.15
N ASP A 43 -15.76 -15.34 -8.74
CA ASP A 43 -15.97 -16.35 -7.68
C ASP A 43 -15.26 -16.00 -6.35
N ALA A 44 -15.16 -14.73 -6.01
CA ALA A 44 -14.52 -14.28 -4.80
C ALA A 44 -15.26 -14.73 -3.54
N LYS A 45 -14.51 -15.26 -2.58
CA LYS A 45 -15.02 -15.71 -1.28
C LYS A 45 -14.16 -15.14 -0.15
N GLN A 46 -14.79 -14.82 0.96
CA GLN A 46 -14.07 -14.53 2.20
C GLN A 46 -13.47 -15.84 2.74
N VAL A 47 -12.16 -15.88 2.89
CA VAL A 47 -11.42 -17.08 3.31
C VAL A 47 -10.90 -16.96 4.74
N ALA A 48 -10.77 -15.75 5.25
CA ALA A 48 -10.41 -15.47 6.64
C ALA A 48 -10.92 -14.09 7.09
N ASP A 49 -11.15 -13.98 8.38
CA ASP A 49 -11.47 -12.72 9.07
C ASP A 49 -10.93 -12.83 10.49
N ASN A 50 -9.77 -12.26 10.73
CA ASN A 50 -9.10 -12.32 12.01
C ASN A 50 -8.39 -11.00 12.31
N ARG A 51 -8.67 -10.40 13.45
CA ARG A 51 -8.18 -9.09 13.88
C ARG A 51 -8.50 -8.02 12.82
N GLU A 52 -7.50 -7.25 12.39
CA GLU A 52 -7.59 -6.28 11.29
C GLU A 52 -7.43 -6.91 9.89
N PHE A 53 -7.19 -8.23 9.81
CA PHE A 53 -6.91 -8.96 8.56
C PHE A 53 -8.16 -9.68 8.06
N THR A 54 -8.86 -9.06 7.14
CA THR A 54 -9.96 -9.68 6.39
C THR A 54 -9.47 -10.07 5.02
N THR A 55 -9.62 -11.34 4.63
CA THR A 55 -9.10 -11.88 3.36
C THR A 55 -10.21 -12.42 2.48
N TYR A 56 -10.22 -11.97 1.22
CA TYR A 56 -11.01 -12.54 0.13
C TYR A 56 -10.08 -13.11 -0.93
N THR A 57 -10.49 -14.22 -1.55
CA THR A 57 -9.76 -14.80 -2.68
C THR A 57 -10.73 -15.17 -3.78
N GLY A 58 -10.36 -14.83 -5.01
CA GLY A 58 -11.09 -15.15 -6.23
C GLY A 58 -10.13 -15.31 -7.40
N THR A 59 -10.61 -15.12 -8.62
CA THR A 59 -9.79 -15.19 -9.84
C THR A 59 -9.89 -13.89 -10.65
N LEU A 60 -8.78 -13.53 -11.29
CA LEU A 60 -8.69 -12.44 -12.24
C LEU A 60 -7.95 -12.96 -13.48
N ASP A 61 -8.59 -12.91 -14.65
CA ASP A 61 -8.08 -13.44 -15.91
C ASP A 61 -7.57 -14.90 -15.80
N GLY A 62 -8.31 -15.70 -15.00
CA GLY A 62 -8.02 -17.11 -14.74
C GLY A 62 -6.91 -17.38 -13.73
N VAL A 63 -6.32 -16.33 -13.14
CA VAL A 63 -5.27 -16.45 -12.12
C VAL A 63 -5.85 -16.12 -10.73
N ARG A 64 -5.43 -16.85 -9.73
CA ARG A 64 -5.86 -16.66 -8.34
C ARG A 64 -5.28 -15.37 -7.76
N VAL A 65 -6.15 -14.50 -7.26
CA VAL A 65 -5.81 -13.20 -6.66
C VAL A 65 -6.50 -13.09 -5.31
N SER A 66 -5.78 -12.58 -4.33
CA SER A 66 -6.31 -12.34 -2.99
C SER A 66 -6.37 -10.84 -2.67
N VAL A 67 -7.22 -10.51 -1.73
CA VAL A 67 -7.33 -9.18 -1.13
C VAL A 67 -7.26 -9.36 0.37
N THR A 68 -6.29 -8.74 1.03
CA THR A 68 -6.13 -8.82 2.49
C THR A 68 -5.96 -7.43 3.07
N SER A 69 -6.77 -7.05 4.05
CA SER A 69 -6.57 -5.78 4.77
C SER A 69 -5.32 -5.84 5.64
N THR A 70 -4.69 -4.69 5.84
CA THR A 70 -3.48 -4.58 6.65
C THR A 70 -3.71 -3.86 7.98
N GLY A 71 -4.89 -3.29 8.20
CA GLY A 71 -5.03 -2.29 9.26
C GLY A 71 -4.21 -1.03 8.95
N ILE A 72 -3.78 -0.32 9.99
CA ILE A 72 -3.04 0.93 9.90
C ILE A 72 -1.61 0.73 10.43
N GLY A 73 -0.64 1.23 9.67
CA GLY A 73 0.75 1.37 10.10
C GLY A 73 1.67 0.22 9.73
N GLY A 74 2.96 0.49 9.85
CA GLY A 74 4.04 -0.41 9.47
C GLY A 74 3.98 -1.78 10.13
N PRO A 75 3.82 -1.90 11.45
CA PRO A 75 3.83 -3.20 12.14
C PRO A 75 2.77 -4.18 11.61
N SER A 76 1.54 -3.70 11.45
CA SER A 76 0.44 -4.54 10.96
C SER A 76 0.63 -4.91 9.48
N ALA A 77 1.06 -3.96 8.65
CA ALA A 77 1.36 -4.21 7.24
C ALA A 77 2.51 -5.21 7.06
N ALA A 78 3.55 -5.15 7.89
CA ALA A 78 4.67 -6.07 7.87
C ALA A 78 4.25 -7.50 8.25
N ILE A 79 3.40 -7.67 9.26
CA ILE A 79 2.81 -8.97 9.60
C ILE A 79 2.04 -9.55 8.40
N ALA A 80 1.22 -8.74 7.76
CA ALA A 80 0.45 -9.20 6.60
C ALA A 80 1.35 -9.72 5.47
N ILE A 81 2.34 -8.93 5.03
CA ILE A 81 3.21 -9.35 3.91
C ILE A 81 4.05 -10.58 4.25
N GLU A 82 4.54 -10.70 5.49
CA GLU A 82 5.28 -11.86 5.97
C GLU A 82 4.44 -13.14 5.91
N GLU A 83 3.26 -13.12 6.49
CA GLU A 83 2.40 -14.30 6.57
C GLU A 83 1.84 -14.70 5.22
N LEU A 84 1.46 -13.73 4.39
CA LEU A 84 0.96 -13.99 3.03
C LEU A 84 2.08 -14.53 2.11
N SER A 85 3.32 -14.04 2.27
CA SER A 85 4.48 -14.58 1.54
C SER A 85 4.77 -16.03 1.92
N LYS A 86 4.66 -16.39 3.21
CA LYS A 86 4.75 -17.79 3.68
C LYS A 86 3.65 -18.68 3.08
N CYS A 87 2.51 -18.10 2.69
CA CYS A 87 1.42 -18.80 2.00
C CYS A 87 1.60 -18.86 0.48
N GLY A 88 2.71 -18.35 -0.08
CA GLY A 88 3.05 -18.43 -1.49
C GLY A 88 2.69 -17.17 -2.32
N ALA A 89 2.25 -16.09 -1.70
CA ALA A 89 2.10 -14.81 -2.39
C ALA A 89 3.48 -14.20 -2.70
N HIS A 90 3.63 -13.61 -3.89
CA HIS A 90 4.90 -13.02 -4.33
C HIS A 90 4.77 -11.62 -4.95
N THR A 91 3.55 -11.13 -5.13
CA THR A 91 3.31 -9.80 -5.71
C THR A 91 2.21 -9.09 -4.93
N PHE A 92 2.55 -7.94 -4.38
CA PHE A 92 1.69 -7.18 -3.48
C PHE A 92 1.46 -5.77 -4.00
N LEU A 93 0.20 -5.37 -4.14
CA LEU A 93 -0.17 -4.01 -4.53
C LEU A 93 -0.97 -3.37 -3.39
N ARG A 94 -0.36 -2.40 -2.73
CA ARG A 94 -1.09 -1.60 -1.75
C ARG A 94 -2.01 -0.63 -2.47
N VAL A 95 -3.28 -0.62 -2.05
CA VAL A 95 -4.24 0.41 -2.43
C VAL A 95 -4.72 1.14 -1.18
N GLY A 96 -4.38 2.42 -1.09
CA GLY A 96 -4.63 3.20 0.11
C GLY A 96 -5.18 4.59 -0.17
N THR A 97 -5.10 5.41 0.86
CA THR A 97 -5.40 6.84 0.83
C THR A 97 -4.21 7.62 1.36
N CYS A 98 -4.03 8.85 0.91
CA CYS A 98 -2.96 9.71 1.36
C CYS A 98 -3.41 11.17 1.48
N GLY A 99 -2.63 11.97 2.19
CA GLY A 99 -2.73 13.43 2.15
C GLY A 99 -1.73 14.00 1.15
N GLY A 100 -2.18 14.83 0.22
CA GLY A 100 -1.30 15.53 -0.74
C GLY A 100 -0.38 16.52 -0.03
N MET A 101 0.86 16.63 -0.51
CA MET A 101 1.88 17.53 0.05
C MET A 101 2.28 18.66 -0.92
N GLN A 102 2.30 18.42 -2.22
CA GLN A 102 2.63 19.44 -3.21
C GLN A 102 1.36 20.18 -3.69
N GLU A 103 1.47 21.46 -3.98
CA GLU A 103 0.34 22.35 -4.28
C GLU A 103 -0.46 21.92 -5.50
N ASN A 104 0.19 21.28 -6.49
CA ASN A 104 -0.42 20.77 -7.70
C ASN A 104 -1.15 19.43 -7.52
N ILE A 105 -1.11 18.82 -6.34
CA ILE A 105 -1.79 17.54 -6.04
C ILE A 105 -3.14 17.83 -5.40
N LEU A 106 -4.20 17.37 -6.04
CA LEU A 106 -5.58 17.67 -5.66
C LEU A 106 -6.29 16.45 -5.06
N GLY A 107 -7.30 16.71 -4.24
CA GLY A 107 -8.22 15.64 -3.83
C GLY A 107 -8.84 14.96 -5.04
N GLY A 108 -8.79 13.62 -5.07
CA GLY A 108 -9.22 12.80 -6.19
C GLY A 108 -8.11 12.36 -7.15
N ASP A 109 -6.94 13.01 -7.13
CA ASP A 109 -5.76 12.54 -7.87
C ASP A 109 -5.27 11.20 -7.32
N LEU A 110 -4.54 10.44 -8.13
CA LEU A 110 -3.80 9.28 -7.66
C LEU A 110 -2.33 9.65 -7.43
N VAL A 111 -1.74 9.04 -6.40
CA VAL A 111 -0.28 9.03 -6.19
C VAL A 111 0.21 7.60 -6.27
N ILE A 112 1.17 7.34 -7.17
CA ILE A 112 1.86 6.07 -7.31
C ILE A 112 3.27 6.27 -6.73
N ALA A 113 3.60 5.52 -5.69
CA ALA A 113 4.87 5.66 -5.02
C ALA A 113 6.00 5.01 -5.83
N ASP A 114 7.10 5.76 -6.06
CA ASP A 114 8.37 5.25 -6.60
C ASP A 114 9.48 5.19 -5.53
N GLY A 115 9.16 5.61 -4.31
CA GLY A 115 9.99 5.54 -3.13
C GLY A 115 9.22 6.00 -1.91
N ALA A 116 9.71 5.66 -0.71
CA ALA A 116 9.10 6.08 0.54
C ALA A 116 10.13 6.58 1.55
N ILE A 117 9.81 7.71 2.20
CA ILE A 117 10.58 8.24 3.32
C ILE A 117 10.27 7.37 4.55
N ARG A 118 11.32 6.78 5.13
CA ARG A 118 11.28 5.89 6.27
C ARG A 118 11.19 6.66 7.60
N MET A 119 10.05 7.34 7.83
CA MET A 119 9.77 8.07 9.07
C MET A 119 8.94 7.21 10.03
N GLU A 120 9.19 5.93 10.06
CA GLU A 120 8.52 4.94 10.90
C GLU A 120 9.56 3.96 11.49
N GLY A 121 9.14 3.18 12.49
CA GLY A 121 10.03 2.27 13.20
C GLY A 121 10.21 0.91 12.54
N THR A 122 9.15 0.37 11.92
CA THR A 122 9.12 -1.02 11.45
C THR A 122 10.20 -1.32 10.43
N SER A 123 10.38 -0.49 9.40
CA SER A 123 11.39 -0.72 8.37
C SER A 123 12.82 -0.71 8.93
N ARG A 124 13.05 -0.03 10.05
CA ARG A 124 14.38 0.03 10.71
C ARG A 124 14.76 -1.27 11.39
N GLU A 125 13.78 -2.09 11.76
CA GLU A 125 14.01 -3.43 12.30
C GLU A 125 14.31 -4.48 11.21
N TYR A 126 13.96 -4.18 9.94
CA TYR A 126 14.27 -5.02 8.78
C TYR A 126 15.61 -4.67 8.14
N ALA A 127 15.96 -3.39 8.04
CA ALA A 127 17.15 -2.94 7.31
C ALA A 127 17.72 -1.64 7.88
N PRO A 128 19.06 -1.40 7.77
CA PRO A 128 19.66 -0.11 8.11
C PRO A 128 18.96 1.06 7.39
N VAL A 129 18.94 2.25 8.02
CA VAL A 129 18.19 3.40 7.49
C VAL A 129 18.69 3.86 6.12
N GLU A 130 19.94 3.59 5.80
CA GLU A 130 20.58 3.90 4.52
C GLU A 130 20.05 3.03 3.36
N TYR A 131 19.46 1.88 3.63
CA TYR A 131 18.82 1.06 2.60
C TYR A 131 17.53 1.73 2.13
N PRO A 132 17.40 2.07 0.84
CA PRO A 132 16.25 2.84 0.36
C PRO A 132 14.97 2.01 0.35
N ALA A 133 13.86 2.61 0.79
CA ALA A 133 12.53 2.02 0.63
C ALA A 133 12.00 2.31 -0.78
N VAL A 134 12.23 1.38 -1.69
CA VAL A 134 11.81 1.48 -3.11
C VAL A 134 10.86 0.34 -3.46
N PRO A 135 9.81 0.62 -4.26
CA PRO A 135 8.93 -0.42 -4.79
C PRO A 135 9.61 -1.23 -5.90
N ASP A 136 8.98 -2.34 -6.26
CA ASP A 136 9.33 -3.07 -7.47
C ASP A 136 9.03 -2.24 -8.73
N PHE A 137 10.01 -2.17 -9.64
CA PHE A 137 9.92 -1.35 -10.85
C PHE A 137 8.80 -1.83 -11.79
N THR A 138 8.65 -3.15 -11.96
CA THR A 138 7.63 -3.73 -12.84
C THR A 138 6.22 -3.44 -12.31
N VAL A 139 6.01 -3.59 -11.00
CA VAL A 139 4.73 -3.27 -10.34
C VAL A 139 4.41 -1.78 -10.48
N THR A 140 5.39 -0.91 -10.23
CA THR A 140 5.21 0.54 -10.37
C THR A 140 4.86 0.92 -11.82
N THR A 141 5.55 0.32 -12.79
CA THR A 141 5.28 0.53 -14.22
C THR A 141 3.86 0.08 -14.60
N ALA A 142 3.41 -1.07 -14.11
CA ALA A 142 2.05 -1.56 -14.35
C ALA A 142 0.99 -0.60 -13.77
N LEU A 143 1.19 -0.08 -12.55
CA LEU A 143 0.30 0.92 -11.95
C LEU A 143 0.23 2.21 -12.79
N VAL A 144 1.37 2.72 -13.26
CA VAL A 144 1.43 3.91 -14.12
C VAL A 144 0.71 3.67 -15.45
N GLN A 145 0.93 2.52 -16.08
CA GLN A 145 0.26 2.17 -17.33
C GLN A 145 -1.27 2.06 -17.16
N ALA A 146 -1.71 1.42 -16.07
CA ALA A 146 -3.13 1.30 -15.74
C ALA A 146 -3.76 2.68 -15.52
N ALA A 147 -3.13 3.57 -14.75
CA ALA A 147 -3.63 4.94 -14.53
C ALA A 147 -3.72 5.73 -15.84
N LYS A 148 -2.69 5.65 -16.72
CA LYS A 148 -2.70 6.28 -18.04
C LYS A 148 -3.82 5.74 -18.93
N LYS A 149 -3.99 4.42 -19.00
CA LYS A 149 -5.05 3.78 -19.81
C LYS A 149 -6.44 4.19 -19.36
N ARG A 150 -6.64 4.44 -18.07
CA ARG A 150 -7.90 4.93 -17.51
C ARG A 150 -8.10 6.43 -17.66
N GLY A 151 -7.09 7.18 -18.13
CA GLY A 151 -7.15 8.63 -18.25
C GLY A 151 -7.22 9.37 -16.90
N ILE A 152 -6.79 8.73 -15.82
CA ILE A 152 -6.86 9.31 -14.48
C ILE A 152 -5.65 10.21 -14.23
N ARG A 153 -5.92 11.39 -13.67
CA ARG A 153 -4.85 12.27 -13.21
C ARG A 153 -4.07 11.60 -12.09
N HIS A 154 -2.78 11.42 -12.32
CA HIS A 154 -1.90 10.75 -11.38
C HIS A 154 -0.51 11.40 -11.32
N HIS A 155 0.16 11.19 -10.20
CA HIS A 155 1.51 11.63 -9.92
C HIS A 155 2.37 10.43 -9.52
N VAL A 156 3.63 10.43 -9.95
CA VAL A 156 4.59 9.38 -9.59
C VAL A 156 5.73 10.04 -8.84
N GLY A 157 6.08 9.51 -7.68
CA GLY A 157 7.17 10.07 -6.87
C GLY A 157 7.16 9.59 -5.43
N VAL A 158 8.05 10.18 -4.64
CA VAL A 158 8.28 9.79 -3.25
C VAL A 158 7.10 10.16 -2.36
N VAL A 159 6.71 9.21 -1.49
CA VAL A 159 5.74 9.42 -0.41
C VAL A 159 6.41 9.38 0.95
N GLN A 160 5.77 9.92 1.98
CA GLN A 160 6.26 9.82 3.35
C GLN A 160 5.42 8.80 4.11
N SER A 161 6.08 7.80 4.71
CA SER A 161 5.45 6.88 5.66
C SER A 161 5.80 7.28 7.08
N LYS A 162 4.76 7.43 7.92
CA LYS A 162 4.88 7.86 9.33
C LYS A 162 4.13 6.92 10.26
N ASP A 163 4.50 6.90 11.54
CA ASP A 163 3.79 6.16 12.59
C ASP A 163 2.71 6.98 13.30
N SER A 164 2.88 8.30 13.37
CA SER A 164 1.93 9.15 14.08
C SER A 164 1.08 9.99 13.15
N PHE A 165 -0.22 9.65 13.05
CA PHE A 165 -1.20 10.45 12.31
C PHE A 165 -1.31 11.88 12.89
N PHE A 166 -1.49 11.99 14.19
CA PHE A 166 -1.63 13.29 14.87
C PHE A 166 -0.31 14.07 14.92
N GLY A 167 0.84 13.40 14.92
CA GLY A 167 2.14 14.05 14.80
C GLY A 167 2.31 14.86 13.51
N GLN A 168 1.61 14.47 12.43
CA GLN A 168 1.58 15.25 11.20
C GLN A 168 0.53 16.37 11.24
N HIS A 169 -0.68 16.08 11.72
CA HIS A 169 -1.82 17.00 11.61
C HIS A 169 -1.82 18.07 12.70
N GLU A 170 -1.31 17.75 13.87
CA GLU A 170 -1.24 18.63 15.05
C GLU A 170 0.18 18.67 15.64
N PRO A 171 1.23 18.91 14.82
CA PRO A 171 2.62 18.84 15.29
C PRO A 171 2.92 19.82 16.41
N GLN A 172 2.21 20.95 16.48
CA GLN A 172 2.44 22.02 17.46
C GLN A 172 2.13 21.59 18.90
N VAL A 173 1.28 20.58 19.12
CA VAL A 173 0.98 20.08 20.47
C VAL A 173 1.88 18.91 20.88
N MET A 174 2.72 18.43 19.99
CA MET A 174 3.63 17.31 20.26
C MET A 174 4.90 17.78 20.97
N PRO A 175 5.43 17.01 21.95
CA PRO A 175 6.68 17.36 22.63
C PRO A 175 7.87 17.57 21.68
N VAL A 176 7.89 16.85 20.54
CA VAL A 176 8.92 16.93 19.49
C VAL A 176 8.50 17.80 18.31
N SER A 177 7.67 18.81 18.56
CA SER A 177 7.10 19.70 17.55
C SER A 177 8.15 20.30 16.61
N TYR A 178 9.32 20.70 17.13
CA TYR A 178 10.42 21.24 16.36
C TYR A 178 10.92 20.25 15.29
N GLU A 179 11.09 18.99 15.65
CA GLU A 179 11.57 17.96 14.75
C GLU A 179 10.53 17.64 13.66
N LEU A 180 9.27 17.43 14.05
CA LEU A 180 8.18 17.13 13.13
C LEU A 180 7.98 18.24 12.10
N THR A 181 7.97 19.49 12.55
CA THR A 181 7.77 20.65 11.67
C THR A 181 8.95 20.83 10.71
N GLN A 182 10.19 20.71 11.19
CA GLN A 182 11.37 20.88 10.35
C GLN A 182 11.50 19.77 9.31
N LYS A 183 11.25 18.51 9.68
CA LYS A 183 11.23 17.38 8.76
C LYS A 183 10.15 17.56 7.69
N TRP A 184 8.94 17.94 8.08
CA TRP A 184 7.87 18.22 7.13
C TRP A 184 8.28 19.26 6.09
N GLN A 185 8.88 20.38 6.52
CA GLN A 185 9.37 21.42 5.63
C GLN A 185 10.49 20.93 4.70
N ALA A 186 11.39 20.08 5.20
CA ALA A 186 12.44 19.49 4.38
C ALA A 186 11.84 18.62 3.26
N TRP A 187 10.86 17.76 3.58
CA TRP A 187 10.22 16.90 2.58
C TRP A 187 9.40 17.67 1.55
N LEU A 188 8.72 18.74 1.96
CA LEU A 188 8.06 19.64 1.02
C LEU A 188 9.06 20.23 0.01
N ARG A 189 10.22 20.68 0.47
CA ARG A 189 11.29 21.25 -0.38
C ARG A 189 11.93 20.18 -1.28
N MET A 190 11.98 18.94 -0.82
CA MET A 190 12.47 17.80 -1.61
C MET A 190 11.44 17.28 -2.63
N GLY A 191 10.23 17.82 -2.66
CA GLY A 191 9.19 17.43 -3.59
C GLY A 191 8.43 16.16 -3.21
N CYS A 192 8.43 15.75 -1.94
CA CYS A 192 7.61 14.63 -1.48
C CYS A 192 6.14 14.87 -1.84
N LEU A 193 5.50 13.91 -2.49
CA LEU A 193 4.19 14.09 -3.11
C LEU A 193 3.04 13.95 -2.11
N ALA A 194 3.13 12.98 -1.22
CA ALA A 194 2.03 12.64 -0.33
C ALA A 194 2.51 11.97 0.96
N SER A 195 1.65 11.95 1.96
CA SER A 195 1.91 11.31 3.25
C SER A 195 0.89 10.18 3.50
N GLU A 196 1.41 9.02 3.89
CA GLU A 196 0.67 7.80 4.23
C GLU A 196 1.38 7.08 5.41
N MET A 197 1.11 5.80 5.69
CA MET A 197 1.63 5.16 6.92
C MET A 197 2.30 3.79 6.72
N GLU A 198 2.37 3.20 5.51
CA GLU A 198 2.75 1.79 5.37
C GLU A 198 3.78 1.48 4.26
N SER A 199 3.93 2.33 3.24
CA SER A 199 4.76 2.03 2.07
C SER A 199 6.21 1.71 2.43
N ALA A 200 6.83 2.46 3.34
CA ALA A 200 8.23 2.24 3.69
C ALA A 200 8.42 0.84 4.31
N ALA A 201 7.55 0.44 5.23
CA ALA A 201 7.59 -0.89 5.83
C ALA A 201 7.37 -1.99 4.79
N LEU A 202 6.36 -1.83 3.90
CA LEU A 202 6.05 -2.80 2.86
C LEU A 202 7.17 -2.94 1.83
N PHE A 203 7.79 -1.83 1.39
CA PHE A 203 8.88 -1.87 0.40
C PHE A 203 10.13 -2.53 0.98
N ILE A 204 10.47 -2.23 2.23
CA ILE A 204 11.61 -2.84 2.90
C ILE A 204 11.36 -4.31 3.22
N ALA A 205 10.20 -4.66 3.77
CA ALA A 205 9.85 -6.07 4.01
C ALA A 205 9.80 -6.86 2.71
N GLY A 206 9.24 -6.27 1.63
CA GLY A 206 9.22 -6.89 0.31
C GLY A 206 10.62 -7.16 -0.25
N SER A 207 11.56 -6.22 -0.09
CA SER A 207 12.96 -6.42 -0.47
C SER A 207 13.60 -7.57 0.31
N PHE A 208 13.37 -7.64 1.62
CA PHE A 208 13.87 -8.71 2.48
C PHE A 208 13.29 -10.08 2.11
N LEU A 209 12.00 -10.14 1.79
CA LEU A 209 11.29 -11.37 1.41
C LEU A 209 11.47 -11.76 -0.07
N HIS A 210 12.17 -10.93 -0.86
CA HIS A 210 12.34 -11.10 -2.31
C HIS A 210 11.01 -11.21 -3.06
N VAL A 211 10.03 -10.38 -2.67
CA VAL A 211 8.71 -10.29 -3.32
C VAL A 211 8.51 -8.91 -3.95
N ARG A 212 7.66 -8.84 -4.96
CA ARG A 212 7.36 -7.58 -5.66
C ARG A 212 6.32 -6.78 -4.88
N VAL A 213 6.59 -5.50 -4.64
CA VAL A 213 5.65 -4.60 -3.94
C VAL A 213 5.52 -3.28 -4.68
N GLY A 214 4.31 -2.75 -4.78
CA GLY A 214 4.02 -1.41 -5.27
C GLY A 214 2.86 -0.78 -4.51
N ALA A 215 2.65 0.53 -4.67
CA ALA A 215 1.61 1.25 -3.95
C ALA A 215 0.95 2.35 -4.78
N CYS A 216 -0.38 2.44 -4.68
CA CYS A 216 -1.21 3.45 -5.31
C CYS A 216 -2.19 4.02 -4.28
N PHE A 217 -2.33 5.32 -4.24
CA PHE A 217 -3.13 6.03 -3.26
C PHE A 217 -4.10 7.01 -3.90
N LEU A 218 -5.32 7.06 -3.37
CA LEU A 218 -6.22 8.19 -3.58
C LEU A 218 -5.78 9.35 -2.68
N VAL A 219 -5.63 10.53 -3.23
CA VAL A 219 -5.47 11.76 -2.45
C VAL A 219 -6.82 12.15 -1.85
N LEU A 220 -6.94 12.09 -0.51
CA LEU A 220 -8.18 12.50 0.19
C LEU A 220 -8.33 14.03 0.20
N ALA A 221 -7.26 14.73 0.52
CA ALA A 221 -7.18 16.17 0.65
C ALA A 221 -5.71 16.59 0.67
N ASN A 222 -5.45 17.90 0.66
CA ASN A 222 -4.10 18.44 0.70
C ASN A 222 -4.00 19.55 1.77
N GLN A 223 -3.30 19.26 2.88
CA GLN A 223 -3.20 20.20 3.99
C GLN A 223 -2.38 21.46 3.65
N GLU A 224 -1.43 21.40 2.70
CA GLU A 224 -0.65 22.58 2.31
C GLU A 224 -1.51 23.57 1.49
N ARG A 225 -2.43 23.06 0.67
CA ARG A 225 -3.43 23.90 0.01
C ARG A 225 -4.37 24.56 1.03
N GLN A 226 -4.81 23.80 2.04
CA GLN A 226 -5.64 24.34 3.12
C GLN A 226 -4.95 25.44 3.89
N LYS A 227 -3.67 25.26 4.27
CA LYS A 227 -2.86 26.27 4.96
C LYS A 227 -2.71 27.58 4.16
N ARG A 228 -2.71 27.47 2.81
CA ARG A 228 -2.61 28.62 1.89
C ARG A 228 -3.96 29.21 1.48
N GLY A 229 -5.06 28.72 2.02
CA GLY A 229 -6.42 29.16 1.63
C GLY A 229 -6.81 28.81 0.18
N LEU A 230 -6.14 27.83 -0.43
CA LEU A 230 -6.46 27.38 -1.78
C LEU A 230 -7.61 26.35 -1.75
N PRO A 231 -8.39 26.23 -2.83
CA PRO A 231 -9.43 25.21 -2.93
C PRO A 231 -8.89 23.80 -2.60
N ASN A 232 -9.52 23.13 -1.65
CA ASN A 232 -9.08 21.83 -1.15
C ASN A 232 -10.30 20.89 -1.04
N VAL A 233 -10.68 20.30 -2.17
CA VAL A 233 -11.79 19.34 -2.22
C VAL A 233 -11.39 18.06 -1.51
N GLN A 234 -12.28 17.55 -0.66
CA GLN A 234 -12.12 16.24 -0.01
C GLN A 234 -12.80 15.15 -0.84
N VAL A 235 -12.08 14.08 -1.15
CA VAL A 235 -12.56 12.95 -1.93
C VAL A 235 -12.32 11.66 -1.17
N HIS A 236 -13.38 10.91 -0.89
CA HIS A 236 -13.32 9.66 -0.11
C HIS A 236 -13.59 8.40 -0.96
N ASP A 237 -14.05 8.57 -2.20
CA ASP A 237 -14.34 7.44 -3.09
C ASP A 237 -13.05 6.84 -3.66
N THR A 238 -12.69 5.66 -3.17
CA THR A 238 -11.49 4.93 -3.59
C THR A 238 -11.67 4.10 -4.86
N THR A 239 -12.82 4.13 -5.51
CA THR A 239 -13.15 3.27 -6.66
C THR A 239 -12.11 3.35 -7.76
N GLN A 240 -11.63 4.57 -8.11
CA GLN A 240 -10.63 4.74 -9.15
C GLN A 240 -9.25 4.17 -8.78
N ALA A 241 -8.82 4.33 -7.52
CA ALA A 241 -7.57 3.75 -7.04
C ALA A 241 -7.65 2.22 -7.06
N ILE A 242 -8.76 1.64 -6.61
CA ILE A 242 -9.03 0.21 -6.63
C ILE A 242 -8.99 -0.31 -8.07
N ALA A 243 -9.77 0.28 -8.96
CA ALA A 243 -9.85 -0.15 -10.35
C ALA A 243 -8.50 -0.04 -11.08
N THR A 244 -7.71 1.01 -10.81
CA THR A 244 -6.34 1.15 -11.33
C THR A 244 -5.43 0.04 -10.82
N THR A 245 -5.53 -0.31 -9.53
CA THR A 245 -4.74 -1.39 -8.93
C THR A 245 -5.11 -2.77 -9.52
N VAL A 246 -6.40 -3.03 -9.73
CA VAL A 246 -6.86 -4.27 -10.37
C VAL A 246 -6.37 -4.36 -11.82
N ASP A 247 -6.46 -3.27 -12.59
CA ASP A 247 -5.95 -3.24 -13.96
C ASP A 247 -4.43 -3.44 -14.02
N ALA A 248 -3.68 -2.91 -13.04
CA ALA A 248 -2.25 -3.18 -12.91
C ALA A 248 -1.96 -4.67 -12.67
N ILE A 249 -2.75 -5.37 -11.85
CA ILE A 249 -2.60 -6.82 -11.67
C ILE A 249 -2.87 -7.56 -12.98
N ARG A 250 -3.85 -7.15 -13.80
CA ARG A 250 -4.08 -7.75 -15.13
C ARG A 250 -2.86 -7.64 -16.02
N LEU A 251 -2.21 -6.48 -16.02
CA LEU A 251 -0.96 -6.26 -16.78
C LEU A 251 0.17 -7.16 -16.27
N LEU A 252 0.33 -7.28 -14.96
CA LEU A 252 1.35 -8.13 -14.34
C LEU A 252 1.09 -9.62 -14.62
N ILE A 253 -0.16 -10.08 -14.57
CA ILE A 253 -0.54 -11.44 -14.91
C ILE A 253 -0.18 -11.74 -16.38
N GLN A 254 -0.46 -10.81 -17.30
CA GLN A 254 -0.13 -11.00 -18.71
C GLN A 254 1.39 -11.06 -18.92
N GLU A 255 2.14 -10.14 -18.31
CA GLU A 255 3.61 -10.12 -18.38
C GLU A 255 4.23 -11.40 -17.80
N ASP A 256 3.70 -11.90 -16.67
CA ASP A 256 4.19 -13.12 -16.04
C ASP A 256 3.84 -14.39 -16.86
N LYS A 257 2.69 -14.41 -17.57
CA LYS A 257 2.35 -15.46 -18.54
C LYS A 257 3.32 -15.46 -19.73
N ASP A 258 3.59 -14.27 -20.29
CA ASP A 258 4.48 -14.13 -21.45
C ASP A 258 5.94 -14.52 -21.11
N ALA A 259 6.32 -14.37 -19.85
CA ALA A 259 7.65 -14.72 -19.33
C ALA A 259 7.73 -16.12 -18.67
N ASP A 260 6.66 -16.94 -18.76
CA ASP A 260 6.57 -18.28 -18.18
C ASP A 260 6.88 -18.32 -16.66
N ARG A 261 6.36 -17.31 -15.93
CA ARG A 261 6.56 -17.14 -14.47
C ARG A 261 5.33 -17.49 -13.62
N LEU A 262 4.25 -17.98 -14.20
CA LEU A 262 3.01 -18.34 -13.50
C LEU A 262 2.98 -19.77 -12.96
#